data_bfb7898de6581407001ba021742bdb52
#
_entry.id   bfb7898de6581407001ba021742bdb52
#
_cell.length_a   1.000
_cell.length_b   1.000
_cell.length_c   1.000
_cell.angle_alpha   90.00
_cell.angle_beta   90.00
_cell.angle_gamma   90.00
#
_symmetry.space_group_name_H-M   'P 1'
#
loop_
_entity.id
_entity.type
_entity.pdbx_description
1 polymer ?
#
loop_
_entity_poly.entity_id
_entity_poly.type
_entity_poly.pdbx_seq_one_letter_code
_entity_poly.pdbx_strand_id
1 'polypeptide(L)'
;AVVSDVMKHDGKYVAAPVNVHRVNWMWSNPEVFRSAGATIPTTWDDFMVQAKKLQSAGFVALAHGGQAWQDATLFEAVVLGVGGADYYNSAFVSPVDLDALNSDTTVEVFETFGNLRQFIDSNSPGRDWNVATSMVIEGKAGMQIMGDWAKGEFKVAGKNVGTDFVCTAAPGTSGGHTFNIDSFAFFAQSDAASSDAQNVMAAEILGTDFQTVFNLNKGSIPARLGVSRAEFDSCAHDSMDAFVAASASGSLVPSFAHGMAVSSAVSGAIYDSATNFFNSDQSAQEGADQLVAAVSAAM
;
A
#
# COMPACT_ATOMS: atom_id res chain seq x y z
N ALA A 1 -2.67 4.10 -20.28
CA ALA A 1 -3.94 3.40 -20.20
C ALA A 1 -4.44 3.37 -18.75
N VAL A 2 -3.83 2.60 -17.83
CA VAL A 2 -4.36 2.40 -16.45
C VAL A 2 -4.74 3.70 -15.75
N VAL A 3 -3.82 4.66 -15.62
CA VAL A 3 -4.09 5.96 -14.94
C VAL A 3 -5.17 6.77 -15.63
N SER A 4 -5.15 6.85 -16.97
CA SER A 4 -6.10 7.68 -17.72
C SER A 4 -7.52 7.11 -17.73
N ASP A 5 -7.66 5.79 -17.62
CA ASP A 5 -8.96 5.14 -17.73
C ASP A 5 -9.78 5.28 -16.45
N VAL A 6 -9.13 5.24 -15.29
CA VAL A 6 -9.79 5.48 -13.98
C VAL A 6 -10.16 6.94 -13.74
N MET A 7 -9.68 7.88 -14.57
CA MET A 7 -10.06 9.32 -14.50
C MET A 7 -11.31 9.65 -15.30
N LYS A 8 -11.98 8.65 -15.90
CA LYS A 8 -13.15 8.86 -16.76
C LYS A 8 -14.46 8.41 -16.10
N HIS A 9 -15.50 9.16 -16.37
CA HIS A 9 -16.90 8.78 -16.14
C HIS A 9 -17.69 9.05 -17.43
N ASP A 10 -18.44 8.06 -17.90
CA ASP A 10 -19.17 8.11 -19.18
C ASP A 10 -18.31 8.58 -20.37
N GLY A 11 -17.08 8.08 -20.43
CA GLY A 11 -16.13 8.40 -21.50
C GLY A 11 -15.50 9.79 -21.44
N LYS A 12 -15.85 10.63 -20.44
CA LYS A 12 -15.30 11.97 -20.25
C LYS A 12 -14.31 11.99 -19.07
N TYR A 13 -13.24 12.74 -19.19
CA TYR A 13 -12.36 13.02 -18.08
C TYR A 13 -13.06 13.89 -17.04
N VAL A 14 -13.10 13.43 -15.81
CA VAL A 14 -13.72 14.09 -14.66
C VAL A 14 -12.75 14.31 -13.50
N ALA A 15 -11.50 13.91 -13.67
CA ALA A 15 -10.47 14.07 -12.65
C ALA A 15 -9.09 14.28 -13.29
N ALA A 16 -8.20 14.98 -12.57
CA ALA A 16 -6.78 15.13 -12.91
C ALA A 16 -5.93 14.39 -11.87
N PRO A 17 -5.18 13.36 -12.25
CA PRO A 17 -4.33 12.60 -11.33
C PRO A 17 -3.11 13.41 -10.92
N VAL A 18 -2.75 13.36 -9.64
CA VAL A 18 -1.57 14.06 -9.09
C VAL A 18 -0.38 13.13 -8.89
N ASN A 19 -0.64 11.82 -8.72
CA ASN A 19 0.40 10.83 -8.43
C ASN A 19 -0.03 9.42 -8.84
N VAL A 20 0.92 8.51 -8.70
CA VAL A 20 0.67 7.08 -8.49
C VAL A 20 1.41 6.68 -7.23
N HIS A 21 0.71 6.10 -6.27
CA HIS A 21 1.29 5.49 -5.09
C HIS A 21 1.65 4.03 -5.33
N ARG A 22 2.74 3.58 -4.72
CA ARG A 22 3.00 2.17 -4.48
C ARG A 22 2.63 1.85 -3.04
N VAL A 23 1.70 0.91 -2.84
CA VAL A 23 1.16 0.56 -1.51
C VAL A 23 1.97 -0.55 -0.85
N ASN A 24 2.45 -1.54 -1.61
CA ASN A 24 3.19 -2.70 -1.11
C ASN A 24 4.67 -2.42 -0.82
N TRP A 25 4.96 -1.36 -0.06
CA TRP A 25 6.30 -1.05 0.42
C TRP A 25 6.55 -1.54 1.84
N MET A 26 7.80 -1.94 2.10
CA MET A 26 8.34 -2.11 3.44
C MET A 26 9.47 -1.10 3.67
N TRP A 27 9.34 -0.32 4.73
CA TRP A 27 10.27 0.69 5.20
C TRP A 27 11.07 0.11 6.35
N SER A 28 12.39 0.05 6.25
CA SER A 28 13.25 -0.62 7.21
C SER A 28 14.36 0.30 7.70
N ASN A 29 14.71 0.18 8.99
CA ASN A 29 15.87 0.86 9.57
C ASN A 29 17.08 -0.08 9.55
N PRO A 30 18.08 0.15 8.67
CA PRO A 30 19.21 -0.75 8.49
C PRO A 30 20.09 -0.85 9.74
N GLU A 31 20.15 0.18 10.57
CA GLU A 31 20.90 0.18 11.83
C GLU A 31 20.28 -0.76 12.86
N VAL A 32 18.93 -0.76 12.97
CA VAL A 32 18.20 -1.68 13.85
C VAL A 32 18.42 -3.13 13.41
N PHE A 33 18.32 -3.41 12.12
CA PHE A 33 18.60 -4.75 11.58
C PHE A 33 20.03 -5.20 11.87
N ARG A 34 21.01 -4.33 11.63
CA ARG A 34 22.42 -4.61 11.91
C ARG A 34 22.66 -4.89 13.41
N SER A 35 22.10 -4.08 14.28
CA SER A 35 22.23 -4.22 15.74
C SER A 35 21.62 -5.52 16.26
N ALA A 36 20.56 -6.01 15.60
CA ALA A 36 19.90 -7.29 15.94
C ALA A 36 20.54 -8.51 15.27
N GLY A 37 21.56 -8.35 14.43
CA GLY A 37 22.09 -9.45 13.61
C GLY A 37 21.05 -10.02 12.65
N ALA A 38 20.11 -9.18 12.19
CA ALA A 38 19.04 -9.53 11.28
C ALA A 38 19.31 -8.99 9.87
N THR A 39 18.60 -9.53 8.88
CA THR A 39 18.60 -9.06 7.49
C THR A 39 17.21 -8.64 7.08
N ILE A 40 17.09 -7.72 6.10
CA ILE A 40 15.79 -7.27 5.59
C ILE A 40 15.12 -8.42 4.84
N PRO A 41 13.91 -8.86 5.25
CA PRO A 41 13.25 -10.04 4.70
C PRO A 41 12.67 -9.76 3.30
N THR A 42 12.66 -10.80 2.46
CA THR A 42 12.08 -10.77 1.12
C THR A 42 10.89 -11.72 0.94
N THR A 43 10.69 -12.65 1.86
CA THR A 43 9.54 -13.57 1.92
C THR A 43 8.89 -13.51 3.29
N TRP A 44 7.64 -13.99 3.43
CA TRP A 44 6.97 -14.04 4.72
C TRP A 44 7.63 -15.01 5.70
N ASP A 45 8.16 -16.13 5.22
CA ASP A 45 8.91 -17.06 6.08
C ASP A 45 10.18 -16.43 6.64
N ASP A 46 10.94 -15.72 5.79
CA ASP A 46 12.12 -14.99 6.24
C ASP A 46 11.74 -13.85 7.17
N PHE A 47 10.61 -13.16 6.91
CA PHE A 47 10.06 -12.14 7.82
C PHE A 47 9.90 -12.69 9.24
N MET A 48 9.27 -13.85 9.40
CA MET A 48 9.06 -14.47 10.71
C MET A 48 10.39 -14.75 11.44
N VAL A 49 11.42 -15.16 10.69
CA VAL A 49 12.77 -15.41 11.25
C VAL A 49 13.45 -14.10 11.67
N GLN A 50 13.44 -13.09 10.80
CA GLN A 50 14.13 -11.83 11.08
C GLN A 50 13.41 -11.01 12.16
N ALA A 51 12.07 -11.02 12.17
CA ALA A 51 11.27 -10.36 13.19
C ALA A 51 11.55 -10.92 14.60
N LYS A 52 11.74 -12.22 14.74
CA LYS A 52 12.15 -12.83 16.02
C LYS A 52 13.51 -12.35 16.49
N LYS A 53 14.48 -12.15 15.58
CA LYS A 53 15.80 -11.59 15.93
C LYS A 53 15.67 -10.17 16.43
N LEU A 54 14.86 -9.34 15.75
CA LEU A 54 14.59 -7.95 16.17
C LEU A 54 13.98 -7.90 17.58
N GLN A 55 12.97 -8.73 17.86
CA GLN A 55 12.36 -8.82 19.19
C GLN A 55 13.36 -9.32 20.24
N SER A 56 14.17 -10.31 19.92
CA SER A 56 15.20 -10.84 20.84
C SER A 56 16.27 -9.80 21.19
N ALA A 57 16.49 -8.83 20.29
CA ALA A 57 17.39 -7.69 20.51
C ALA A 57 16.70 -6.51 21.23
N GLY A 58 15.40 -6.62 21.57
CA GLY A 58 14.65 -5.61 22.31
C GLY A 58 13.95 -4.55 21.45
N PHE A 59 13.88 -4.75 20.14
CA PHE A 59 13.17 -3.84 19.22
C PHE A 59 11.74 -4.32 18.95
N VAL A 60 10.85 -3.37 18.64
CA VAL A 60 9.60 -3.70 17.97
C VAL A 60 9.95 -4.16 16.55
N ALA A 61 9.51 -5.36 16.17
CA ALA A 61 9.88 -5.86 14.85
C ALA A 61 9.09 -5.17 13.74
N LEU A 62 7.75 -5.07 13.90
CA LEU A 62 6.84 -4.45 12.95
C LEU A 62 6.12 -3.26 13.61
N ALA A 63 6.47 -2.04 13.23
CA ALA A 63 5.71 -0.86 13.59
C ALA A 63 4.39 -0.84 12.80
N HIS A 64 3.27 -0.77 13.50
CA HIS A 64 1.94 -0.78 12.89
C HIS A 64 1.02 0.20 13.61
N GLY A 65 0.12 0.82 12.86
CA GLY A 65 -0.97 1.61 13.43
C GLY A 65 -2.25 0.78 13.45
N GLY A 66 -3.04 0.92 14.51
CA GLY A 66 -4.21 0.08 14.76
C GLY A 66 -5.53 0.67 14.25
N GLN A 67 -5.52 1.35 13.11
CA GLN A 67 -6.73 1.82 12.44
C GLN A 67 -7.11 0.84 11.31
N ALA A 68 -8.40 0.62 11.08
CA ALA A 68 -8.90 -0.38 10.14
C ALA A 68 -8.28 -0.31 8.73
N TRP A 69 -8.06 0.90 8.20
CA TRP A 69 -7.42 1.06 6.90
C TRP A 69 -5.94 0.64 6.88
N GLN A 70 -5.24 0.72 8.02
CA GLN A 70 -3.86 0.27 8.15
C GLN A 70 -3.81 -1.26 8.23
N ASP A 71 -4.75 -1.89 8.95
CA ASP A 71 -4.92 -3.34 8.97
C ASP A 71 -5.19 -3.85 7.55
N ALA A 72 -6.09 -3.19 6.81
CA ALA A 72 -6.39 -3.53 5.42
C ALA A 72 -5.18 -3.35 4.49
N THR A 73 -4.35 -2.32 4.70
CA THR A 73 -3.11 -2.10 3.92
C THR A 73 -2.09 -3.22 4.17
N LEU A 74 -1.93 -3.65 5.42
CA LEU A 74 -1.07 -4.78 5.79
C LEU A 74 -1.63 -6.09 5.22
N PHE A 75 -2.94 -6.32 5.36
CA PHE A 75 -3.63 -7.48 4.80
C PHE A 75 -3.45 -7.56 3.28
N GLU A 76 -3.60 -6.44 2.58
CA GLU A 76 -3.40 -6.34 1.13
C GLU A 76 -1.99 -6.76 0.70
N ALA A 77 -0.96 -6.37 1.46
CA ALA A 77 0.41 -6.80 1.19
C ALA A 77 0.58 -8.32 1.40
N VAL A 78 -0.10 -8.89 2.40
CA VAL A 78 -0.11 -10.35 2.63
C VAL A 78 -0.85 -11.07 1.51
N VAL A 79 -2.02 -10.58 1.08
CA VAL A 79 -2.79 -11.14 -0.05
C VAL A 79 -1.92 -11.25 -1.30
N LEU A 80 -1.24 -10.17 -1.68
CA LEU A 80 -0.37 -10.18 -2.85
C LEU A 80 0.86 -11.09 -2.65
N GLY A 81 1.44 -11.07 -1.46
CA GLY A 81 2.68 -11.82 -1.17
C GLY A 81 2.49 -13.32 -1.03
N VAL A 82 1.32 -13.78 -0.60
CA VAL A 82 0.96 -15.20 -0.47
C VAL A 82 0.34 -15.73 -1.78
N GLY A 83 -0.69 -15.03 -2.27
CA GLY A 83 -1.48 -15.51 -3.40
C GLY A 83 -0.95 -15.11 -4.78
N GLY A 84 -0.09 -14.08 -4.84
CA GLY A 84 0.38 -13.52 -6.11
C GLY A 84 -0.68 -12.69 -6.84
N ALA A 85 -0.30 -12.13 -8.00
CA ALA A 85 -1.14 -11.19 -8.73
C ALA A 85 -2.40 -11.84 -9.34
N ASP A 86 -2.31 -13.09 -9.79
CA ASP A 86 -3.45 -13.78 -10.40
C ASP A 86 -4.55 -14.03 -9.37
N TYR A 87 -4.18 -14.53 -8.18
CA TYR A 87 -5.12 -14.69 -7.07
C TYR A 87 -5.68 -13.33 -6.62
N TYR A 88 -4.81 -12.33 -6.45
CA TYR A 88 -5.24 -10.99 -6.07
C TYR A 88 -6.30 -10.44 -7.03
N ASN A 89 -6.04 -10.53 -8.34
CA ASN A 89 -6.97 -10.04 -9.36
C ASN A 89 -8.30 -10.82 -9.36
N SER A 90 -8.27 -12.13 -9.18
CA SER A 90 -9.50 -12.94 -9.15
C SER A 90 -10.31 -12.70 -7.88
N ALA A 91 -9.68 -12.71 -6.72
CA ALA A 91 -10.36 -12.70 -5.44
C ALA A 91 -10.69 -11.28 -4.90
N PHE A 92 -9.94 -10.24 -5.32
CA PHE A 92 -10.03 -8.89 -4.71
C PHE A 92 -10.23 -7.74 -5.71
N VAL A 93 -10.36 -8.04 -7.01
CA VAL A 93 -10.63 -7.01 -8.03
C VAL A 93 -11.96 -7.30 -8.71
N SER A 94 -12.73 -6.25 -8.98
CA SER A 94 -14.06 -6.39 -9.59
C SER A 94 -13.98 -6.79 -11.08
N PRO A 95 -14.77 -7.78 -11.53
CA PRO A 95 -15.74 -8.55 -10.75
C PRO A 95 -15.05 -9.60 -9.87
N VAL A 96 -15.42 -9.64 -8.57
CA VAL A 96 -14.84 -10.58 -7.61
C VAL A 96 -15.30 -12.00 -7.91
N ASP A 97 -14.37 -12.94 -7.98
CA ASP A 97 -14.61 -14.37 -8.08
C ASP A 97 -14.69 -14.96 -6.66
N LEU A 98 -15.91 -15.31 -6.24
CA LEU A 98 -16.15 -15.89 -4.91
C LEU A 98 -15.52 -17.28 -4.75
N ASP A 99 -15.34 -18.06 -5.82
CA ASP A 99 -14.68 -19.36 -5.74
C ASP A 99 -13.17 -19.17 -5.47
N ALA A 100 -12.54 -18.16 -6.11
CA ALA A 100 -11.17 -17.79 -5.82
C ALA A 100 -11.01 -17.26 -4.38
N LEU A 101 -11.95 -16.43 -3.92
CA LEU A 101 -11.96 -15.92 -2.55
C LEU A 101 -12.20 -17.02 -1.51
N ASN A 102 -13.02 -18.05 -1.82
CA ASN A 102 -13.30 -19.20 -0.97
C ASN A 102 -12.32 -20.36 -1.25
N SER A 103 -11.03 -20.11 -1.10
CA SER A 103 -9.98 -21.09 -1.40
C SER A 103 -9.00 -21.28 -0.24
N ASP A 104 -8.23 -22.36 -0.29
CA ASP A 104 -7.16 -22.63 0.68
C ASP A 104 -6.14 -21.47 0.72
N THR A 105 -5.92 -20.76 -0.40
CA THR A 105 -5.05 -19.59 -0.46
C THR A 105 -5.55 -18.47 0.46
N THR A 106 -6.87 -18.26 0.56
CA THR A 106 -7.43 -17.28 1.50
C THR A 106 -7.14 -17.67 2.95
N VAL A 107 -7.22 -18.93 3.28
CA VAL A 107 -6.88 -19.43 4.63
C VAL A 107 -5.40 -19.19 4.91
N GLU A 108 -4.50 -19.49 3.98
CA GLU A 108 -3.06 -19.23 4.10
C GLU A 108 -2.74 -17.74 4.27
N VAL A 109 -3.48 -16.86 3.58
CA VAL A 109 -3.40 -15.41 3.76
C VAL A 109 -3.74 -15.02 5.20
N PHE A 110 -4.85 -15.55 5.76
CA PHE A 110 -5.22 -15.27 7.15
C PHE A 110 -4.26 -15.87 8.16
N GLU A 111 -3.70 -17.05 7.91
CA GLU A 111 -2.63 -17.65 8.75
C GLU A 111 -1.41 -16.73 8.80
N THR A 112 -0.93 -16.30 7.63
CA THR A 112 0.22 -15.39 7.54
C THR A 112 -0.07 -14.06 8.23
N PHE A 113 -1.22 -13.44 7.94
CA PHE A 113 -1.64 -12.18 8.53
C PHE A 113 -1.77 -12.25 10.05
N GLY A 114 -2.40 -13.31 10.57
CA GLY A 114 -2.54 -13.56 12.00
C GLY A 114 -1.20 -13.70 12.72
N ASN A 115 -0.22 -14.35 12.07
CA ASN A 115 1.11 -14.53 12.62
C ASN A 115 1.89 -13.21 12.77
N LEU A 116 1.51 -12.13 12.08
CA LEU A 116 2.17 -10.82 12.21
C LEU A 116 1.87 -10.14 13.56
N ARG A 117 0.74 -10.43 14.20
CA ARG A 117 0.32 -9.81 15.47
C ARG A 117 1.39 -9.87 16.56
N GLN A 118 2.08 -11.01 16.66
CA GLN A 118 3.11 -11.22 17.69
C GLN A 118 4.32 -10.29 17.57
N PHE A 119 4.49 -9.61 16.42
CA PHE A 119 5.62 -8.73 16.12
C PHE A 119 5.31 -7.25 16.27
N ILE A 120 4.06 -6.92 16.59
CA ILE A 120 3.54 -5.58 16.81
C ILE A 120 3.46 -5.32 18.32
N ASP A 121 3.76 -4.11 18.75
CA ASP A 121 3.66 -3.75 20.16
C ASP A 121 2.21 -3.51 20.61
N SER A 122 1.94 -3.75 21.90
CA SER A 122 0.60 -3.68 22.49
C SER A 122 -0.04 -2.28 22.48
N ASN A 123 0.71 -1.22 22.17
CA ASN A 123 0.20 0.14 22.10
C ASN A 123 -0.24 0.53 20.68
N SER A 124 -0.29 -0.41 19.74
CA SER A 124 -0.69 -0.15 18.35
C SER A 124 -2.17 0.24 18.17
N PRO A 125 -3.15 -0.22 18.98
CA PRO A 125 -4.56 0.12 18.76
C PRO A 125 -4.79 1.64 18.70
N GLY A 126 -5.43 2.10 17.62
CA GLY A 126 -5.73 3.52 17.39
C GLY A 126 -4.53 4.40 17.02
N ARG A 127 -3.32 3.85 16.93
CA ARG A 127 -2.13 4.60 16.53
C ARG A 127 -2.25 5.08 15.09
N ASP A 128 -1.88 6.33 14.85
CA ASP A 128 -1.75 6.87 13.50
C ASP A 128 -0.53 6.28 12.78
N TRP A 129 -0.64 6.14 11.45
CA TRP A 129 0.39 5.54 10.62
C TRP A 129 1.74 6.26 10.68
N ASN A 130 1.74 7.60 10.76
CA ASN A 130 2.96 8.41 10.85
C ASN A 130 3.66 8.25 12.22
N VAL A 131 2.91 7.96 13.30
CA VAL A 131 3.50 7.60 14.59
C VAL A 131 4.22 6.25 14.50
N ALA A 132 3.64 5.27 13.77
CA ALA A 132 4.33 4.02 13.48
C ALA A 132 5.59 4.25 12.62
N THR A 133 5.52 5.12 11.61
CA THR A 133 6.70 5.52 10.81
C THR A 133 7.79 6.14 11.68
N SER A 134 7.40 7.01 12.63
CA SER A 134 8.34 7.63 13.58
C SER A 134 9.09 6.60 14.42
N MET A 135 8.47 5.47 14.78
CA MET A 135 9.16 4.39 15.51
C MET A 135 10.32 3.80 14.69
N VAL A 136 10.15 3.66 13.38
CA VAL A 136 11.23 3.21 12.47
C VAL A 136 12.30 4.29 12.33
N ILE A 137 11.91 5.55 12.15
CA ILE A 137 12.81 6.71 12.05
C ILE A 137 13.70 6.84 13.29
N GLU A 138 13.14 6.64 14.47
CA GLU A 138 13.83 6.77 15.76
C GLU A 138 14.61 5.52 16.15
N GLY A 139 14.56 4.45 15.38
CA GLY A 139 15.24 3.18 15.68
C GLY A 139 14.61 2.38 16.81
N LYS A 140 13.34 2.64 17.14
CA LYS A 140 12.54 1.86 18.11
C LYS A 140 11.94 0.60 17.49
N ALA A 141 11.72 0.65 16.17
CA ALA A 141 11.20 -0.47 15.40
C ALA A 141 12.08 -0.78 14.19
N GLY A 142 12.09 -2.05 13.78
CA GLY A 142 12.86 -2.52 12.64
C GLY A 142 12.26 -2.12 11.30
N MET A 143 10.95 -2.28 11.14
CA MET A 143 10.27 -2.09 9.86
C MET A 143 8.81 -1.68 10.01
N GLN A 144 8.25 -1.13 8.93
CA GLN A 144 6.82 -0.84 8.74
C GLN A 144 6.42 -1.25 7.32
N ILE A 145 5.26 -1.87 7.15
CA ILE A 145 4.62 -2.07 5.84
C ILE A 145 3.58 -0.96 5.67
N MET A 146 3.81 -0.08 4.70
CA MET A 146 3.00 1.11 4.45
C MET A 146 3.32 1.67 3.07
N GLY A 147 2.36 2.30 2.42
CA GLY A 147 2.57 2.92 1.13
C GLY A 147 3.65 4.01 1.11
N ASP A 148 4.00 4.45 -0.08
CA ASP A 148 5.13 5.36 -0.32
C ASP A 148 4.95 6.76 0.29
N TRP A 149 3.76 7.14 0.73
CA TRP A 149 3.54 8.36 1.53
C TRP A 149 4.34 8.37 2.84
N ALA A 150 4.70 7.20 3.38
CA ALA A 150 5.56 7.13 4.56
C ALA A 150 6.95 7.76 4.31
N LYS A 151 7.43 7.79 3.06
CA LYS A 151 8.69 8.44 2.69
C LYS A 151 8.70 9.94 3.04
N GLY A 152 7.54 10.60 2.96
CA GLY A 152 7.41 12.00 3.35
C GLY A 152 7.84 12.26 4.81
N GLU A 153 7.50 11.36 5.73
CA GLU A 153 7.89 11.45 7.14
C GLU A 153 9.41 11.32 7.34
N PHE A 154 10.04 10.36 6.64
CA PHE A 154 11.51 10.22 6.64
C PHE A 154 12.19 11.48 6.12
N LYS A 155 11.66 12.07 5.04
CA LYS A 155 12.20 13.31 4.46
C LYS A 155 12.08 14.49 5.42
N VAL A 156 10.92 14.67 6.06
CA VAL A 156 10.69 15.74 7.05
C VAL A 156 11.63 15.56 8.26
N ALA A 157 11.93 14.32 8.64
CA ALA A 157 12.88 13.99 9.70
C ALA A 157 14.37 14.11 9.27
N GLY A 158 14.65 14.57 8.05
CA GLY A 158 16.01 14.73 7.52
C GLY A 158 16.75 13.43 7.27
N LYS A 159 16.03 12.32 7.04
CA LYS A 159 16.59 10.99 6.82
C LYS A 159 16.92 10.75 5.35
N ASN A 160 17.99 10.04 5.09
CA ASN A 160 18.51 9.72 3.76
C ASN A 160 18.25 8.25 3.41
N VAL A 161 17.73 8.02 2.20
CA VAL A 161 17.53 6.67 1.67
C VAL A 161 18.87 5.95 1.50
N GLY A 162 18.89 4.65 1.83
CA GLY A 162 20.07 3.80 1.74
C GLY A 162 21.01 3.86 2.95
N THR A 163 20.94 4.92 3.76
CA THR A 163 21.75 5.06 4.98
C THR A 163 20.90 5.02 6.25
N ASP A 164 19.88 5.89 6.34
CA ASP A 164 19.02 5.98 7.52
C ASP A 164 17.80 5.08 7.42
N PHE A 165 17.33 4.83 6.21
CA PHE A 165 16.24 3.90 5.92
C PHE A 165 16.41 3.25 4.54
N VAL A 166 15.76 2.09 4.37
CA VAL A 166 15.68 1.35 3.10
C VAL A 166 14.23 1.09 2.76
N CYS A 167 13.90 1.20 1.48
CA CYS A 167 12.61 0.84 0.92
C CYS A 167 12.76 -0.46 0.11
N THR A 168 11.92 -1.44 0.37
CA THR A 168 11.86 -2.68 -0.39
C THR A 168 10.40 -3.05 -0.67
N ALA A 169 10.16 -3.91 -1.64
CA ALA A 169 8.85 -4.53 -1.75
C ALA A 169 8.49 -5.26 -0.44
N ALA A 170 7.23 -5.23 -0.03
CA ALA A 170 6.76 -6.04 1.09
C ALA A 170 7.06 -7.53 0.82
N PRO A 171 7.27 -8.37 1.85
CA PRO A 171 7.66 -9.75 1.68
C PRO A 171 6.74 -10.52 0.73
N GLY A 172 7.31 -11.30 -0.18
CA GLY A 172 6.58 -12.07 -1.18
C GLY A 172 6.03 -11.26 -2.37
N THR A 173 6.10 -9.92 -2.34
CA THR A 173 5.50 -9.08 -3.39
C THR A 173 6.49 -8.59 -4.45
N SER A 174 7.69 -9.16 -4.49
CA SER A 174 8.69 -8.82 -5.52
C SER A 174 8.15 -9.15 -6.91
N GLY A 175 8.21 -8.17 -7.83
CA GLY A 175 7.63 -8.26 -9.18
C GLY A 175 6.17 -7.80 -9.28
N GLY A 176 5.45 -7.66 -8.15
CA GLY A 176 4.13 -7.05 -8.09
C GLY A 176 4.17 -5.58 -7.69
N HIS A 177 3.18 -4.82 -8.11
CA HIS A 177 3.01 -3.42 -7.73
C HIS A 177 1.53 -3.15 -7.43
N THR A 178 1.21 -2.92 -6.14
CA THR A 178 -0.11 -2.47 -5.73
C THR A 178 -0.17 -0.95 -5.85
N PHE A 179 -1.12 -0.43 -6.61
CA PHE A 179 -1.22 1.01 -6.85
C PHE A 179 -2.52 1.63 -6.34
N ASN A 180 -2.44 2.88 -5.93
CA ASN A 180 -3.56 3.81 -5.92
C ASN A 180 -3.17 5.16 -6.54
N ILE A 181 -4.17 5.95 -6.90
CA ILE A 181 -4.00 7.22 -7.60
C ILE A 181 -4.80 8.28 -6.87
N ASP A 182 -4.11 9.29 -6.35
CA ASP A 182 -4.79 10.49 -5.87
C ASP A 182 -5.11 11.40 -7.05
N SER A 183 -6.28 12.03 -7.02
CA SER A 183 -6.73 12.93 -8.08
C SER A 183 -7.61 14.06 -7.55
N PHE A 184 -7.64 15.16 -8.27
CA PHE A 184 -8.66 16.19 -8.07
C PHE A 184 -9.85 15.90 -8.96
N ALA A 185 -11.03 15.70 -8.37
CA ALA A 185 -12.28 15.53 -9.09
C ALA A 185 -12.87 16.89 -9.49
N PHE A 186 -13.39 16.99 -10.71
CA PHE A 186 -14.00 18.18 -11.27
C PHE A 186 -15.50 17.94 -11.47
N PHE A 187 -16.30 18.69 -10.75
CA PHE A 187 -17.76 18.61 -10.82
C PHE A 187 -18.30 19.50 -11.94
N ALA A 188 -19.46 19.13 -12.48
CA ALA A 188 -20.15 19.95 -13.49
C ALA A 188 -20.43 21.38 -12.95
N GLN A 189 -20.12 22.37 -13.76
CA GLN A 189 -20.35 23.78 -13.44
C GLN A 189 -21.56 24.32 -14.20
N SER A 190 -22.24 25.29 -13.61
CA SER A 190 -23.41 25.94 -14.22
C SER A 190 -23.02 27.09 -15.17
N ASP A 191 -21.77 27.56 -15.12
CA ASP A 191 -21.30 28.69 -15.94
C ASP A 191 -19.97 28.38 -16.64
N ALA A 192 -19.71 29.04 -17.74
CA ALA A 192 -18.53 28.82 -18.56
C ALA A 192 -17.23 29.30 -17.88
N ALA A 193 -17.26 30.37 -17.10
CA ALA A 193 -16.05 30.90 -16.46
C ALA A 193 -15.52 29.92 -15.39
N SER A 194 -16.40 29.30 -14.62
CA SER A 194 -16.01 28.24 -13.65
C SER A 194 -15.50 26.99 -14.37
N SER A 195 -16.13 26.61 -15.50
CA SER A 195 -15.65 25.49 -16.31
C SER A 195 -14.24 25.74 -16.89
N ASP A 196 -14.01 26.96 -17.40
CA ASP A 196 -12.70 27.37 -17.93
C ASP A 196 -11.64 27.40 -16.83
N ALA A 197 -11.96 27.87 -15.62
CA ALA A 197 -11.06 27.84 -14.48
C ALA A 197 -10.69 26.42 -14.06
N GLN A 198 -11.63 25.45 -14.08
CA GLN A 198 -11.35 24.06 -13.85
C GLN A 198 -10.39 23.47 -14.91
N ASN A 199 -10.56 23.83 -16.19
CA ASN A 199 -9.67 23.39 -17.25
C ASN A 199 -8.23 23.92 -17.07
N VAL A 200 -8.08 25.18 -16.66
CA VAL A 200 -6.77 25.76 -16.33
C VAL A 200 -6.14 25.02 -15.14
N MET A 201 -6.91 24.80 -14.07
CA MET A 201 -6.44 24.06 -12.90
C MET A 201 -6.00 22.63 -13.27
N ALA A 202 -6.78 21.92 -14.07
CA ALA A 202 -6.44 20.58 -14.53
C ALA A 202 -5.15 20.57 -15.37
N ALA A 203 -4.96 21.57 -16.24
CA ALA A 203 -3.75 21.71 -17.04
C ALA A 203 -2.50 21.94 -16.17
N GLU A 204 -2.62 22.79 -15.15
CA GLU A 204 -1.53 23.03 -14.18
C GLU A 204 -1.20 21.77 -13.36
N ILE A 205 -2.19 21.05 -12.84
CA ILE A 205 -2.01 19.80 -12.12
C ILE A 205 -1.29 18.75 -12.98
N LEU A 206 -1.61 18.69 -14.26
CA LEU A 206 -0.97 17.79 -15.23
C LEU A 206 0.37 18.34 -15.76
N GLY A 207 0.77 19.55 -15.39
CA GLY A 207 2.04 20.15 -15.75
C GLY A 207 3.24 19.41 -15.13
N THR A 208 4.37 19.38 -15.83
CA THR A 208 5.59 18.68 -15.37
C THR A 208 6.10 19.22 -14.05
N ASP A 209 6.04 20.53 -13.85
CA ASP A 209 6.53 21.21 -12.65
C ASP A 209 5.69 20.82 -11.42
N PHE A 210 4.36 20.88 -11.55
CA PHE A 210 3.46 20.42 -10.50
C PHE A 210 3.71 18.94 -10.16
N GLN A 211 3.75 18.07 -11.17
CA GLN A 211 3.96 16.64 -10.99
C GLN A 211 5.31 16.35 -10.32
N THR A 212 6.35 17.09 -10.62
CA THR A 212 7.66 16.95 -9.97
C THR A 212 7.59 17.40 -8.52
N VAL A 213 7.21 18.65 -8.25
CA VAL A 213 7.22 19.22 -6.90
C VAL A 213 6.27 18.48 -5.96
N PHE A 214 5.07 18.15 -6.43
CA PHE A 214 4.10 17.39 -5.62
C PHE A 214 4.66 16.03 -5.19
N ASN A 215 5.17 15.25 -6.14
CA ASN A 215 5.60 13.88 -5.87
C ASN A 215 6.92 13.81 -5.08
N LEU A 216 7.82 14.77 -5.24
CA LEU A 216 9.00 14.91 -4.39
C LEU A 216 8.66 15.15 -2.91
N ASN A 217 7.54 15.81 -2.62
CA ASN A 217 7.11 16.06 -1.24
C ASN A 217 6.21 14.95 -0.70
N LYS A 218 5.31 14.42 -1.53
CA LYS A 218 4.36 13.35 -1.15
C LYS A 218 5.03 12.00 -0.94
N GLY A 219 6.14 11.71 -1.65
CA GLY A 219 6.82 10.43 -1.61
C GLY A 219 6.42 9.46 -2.73
N SER A 220 5.39 9.78 -3.49
CA SER A 220 4.84 9.03 -4.63
C SER A 220 5.61 9.26 -5.93
N ILE A 221 5.11 8.70 -7.03
CA ILE A 221 5.64 8.94 -8.37
C ILE A 221 4.65 9.73 -9.24
N PRO A 222 5.14 10.51 -10.24
CA PRO A 222 4.28 11.27 -11.14
C PRO A 222 3.30 10.38 -11.91
N ALA A 223 2.04 10.83 -12.02
CA ALA A 223 1.04 10.20 -12.88
C ALA A 223 1.30 10.48 -14.37
N ARG A 224 2.00 11.56 -14.68
CA ARG A 224 2.35 11.98 -16.03
C ARG A 224 3.62 11.29 -16.53
N LEU A 225 3.56 10.72 -17.73
CA LEU A 225 4.73 10.22 -18.43
C LEU A 225 5.64 11.38 -18.89
N GLY A 226 6.95 11.13 -18.93
CA GLY A 226 7.93 12.11 -19.44
C GLY A 226 8.38 13.16 -18.42
N VAL A 227 7.96 13.05 -17.15
CA VAL A 227 8.56 13.84 -16.06
C VAL A 227 10.00 13.38 -15.85
N SER A 228 10.92 14.34 -15.67
CA SER A 228 12.33 14.02 -15.41
C SER A 228 12.48 13.23 -14.12
N ARG A 229 13.29 12.17 -14.16
CA ARG A 229 13.61 11.34 -12.97
C ARG A 229 14.76 11.90 -12.15
N ALA A 230 15.47 12.93 -12.65
CA ALA A 230 16.77 13.36 -12.12
C ALA A 230 16.73 13.84 -10.65
N GLU A 231 15.60 14.37 -10.19
CA GLU A 231 15.44 14.87 -8.82
C GLU A 231 14.89 13.82 -7.85
N PHE A 232 14.43 12.67 -8.37
CA PHE A 232 13.84 11.60 -7.57
C PHE A 232 14.92 10.68 -6.99
N ASP A 233 14.68 10.19 -5.79
CA ASP A 233 15.56 9.24 -5.09
C ASP A 233 15.45 7.80 -5.63
N SER A 234 16.30 6.90 -5.11
CA SER A 234 16.31 5.50 -5.54
C SER A 234 14.97 4.79 -5.29
N CYS A 235 14.28 5.06 -4.16
CA CYS A 235 12.95 4.48 -3.89
C CYS A 235 11.92 4.86 -4.95
N ALA A 236 11.92 6.12 -5.39
CA ALA A 236 11.03 6.57 -6.45
C ALA A 236 11.41 5.94 -7.81
N HIS A 237 12.71 5.82 -8.11
CA HIS A 237 13.17 5.11 -9.31
C HIS A 237 12.71 3.66 -9.31
N ASP A 238 12.91 2.94 -8.19
CA ASP A 238 12.47 1.55 -8.04
C ASP A 238 10.95 1.41 -8.19
N SER A 239 10.17 2.39 -7.66
CA SER A 239 8.72 2.42 -7.84
C SER A 239 8.32 2.61 -9.31
N MET A 240 8.94 3.56 -10.02
CA MET A 240 8.69 3.81 -11.44
C MET A 240 9.02 2.58 -12.30
N ASP A 241 10.16 1.95 -12.05
CA ASP A 241 10.60 0.76 -12.79
C ASP A 241 9.71 -0.46 -12.48
N ALA A 242 9.34 -0.65 -11.21
CA ALA A 242 8.41 -1.70 -10.80
C ALA A 242 7.00 -1.50 -11.39
N PHE A 243 6.50 -0.26 -11.46
CA PHE A 243 5.21 0.04 -12.10
C PHE A 243 5.20 -0.36 -13.58
N VAL A 244 6.26 -0.02 -14.31
CA VAL A 244 6.39 -0.37 -15.74
C VAL A 244 6.51 -1.89 -15.92
N ALA A 245 7.35 -2.54 -15.13
CA ALA A 245 7.56 -3.98 -15.19
C ALA A 245 6.27 -4.76 -14.83
N ALA A 246 5.58 -4.38 -13.75
CA ALA A 246 4.33 -4.99 -13.32
C ALA A 246 3.20 -4.77 -14.34
N SER A 247 3.15 -3.59 -14.97
CA SER A 247 2.20 -3.32 -16.06
C SER A 247 2.42 -4.22 -17.29
N ALA A 248 3.67 -4.55 -17.58
CA ALA A 248 4.02 -5.40 -18.71
C ALA A 248 3.80 -6.89 -18.42
N SER A 249 3.97 -7.33 -17.17
CA SER A 249 3.81 -8.74 -16.74
C SER A 249 2.40 -9.11 -16.30
N GLY A 250 1.48 -8.14 -16.15
CA GLY A 250 0.13 -8.37 -15.62
C GLY A 250 0.08 -8.41 -14.08
N SER A 251 1.17 -8.05 -13.40
CA SER A 251 1.25 -8.02 -11.92
C SER A 251 1.06 -6.63 -11.30
N LEU A 252 0.56 -5.67 -12.09
CA LEU A 252 0.10 -4.38 -11.62
C LEU A 252 -1.34 -4.52 -11.11
N VAL A 253 -1.53 -4.41 -9.79
CA VAL A 253 -2.83 -4.64 -9.16
C VAL A 253 -3.37 -3.35 -8.50
N PRO A 254 -4.67 -3.03 -8.69
CA PRO A 254 -5.29 -1.89 -8.03
C PRO A 254 -5.49 -2.17 -6.54
N SER A 255 -5.23 -1.19 -5.67
CA SER A 255 -5.40 -1.35 -4.24
C SER A 255 -6.89 -1.45 -3.84
N PHE A 256 -7.28 -2.54 -3.17
CA PHE A 256 -8.60 -2.61 -2.53
C PHE A 256 -8.62 -1.81 -1.22
N ALA A 257 -7.49 -1.72 -0.54
CA ALA A 257 -7.35 -0.93 0.68
C ALA A 257 -7.36 0.60 0.43
N HIS A 258 -7.33 1.04 -0.83
CA HIS A 258 -7.37 2.47 -1.19
C HIS A 258 -8.38 2.77 -2.30
N GLY A 259 -9.46 1.96 -2.38
CA GLY A 259 -10.63 2.26 -3.20
C GLY A 259 -10.45 2.15 -4.72
N MET A 260 -9.44 1.39 -5.20
CA MET A 260 -9.16 1.25 -6.63
C MET A 260 -9.67 -0.05 -7.25
N ALA A 261 -9.91 -1.10 -6.43
CA ALA A 261 -10.14 -2.46 -6.91
C ALA A 261 -11.62 -2.87 -6.96
N VAL A 262 -12.39 -2.44 -5.99
CA VAL A 262 -13.78 -2.86 -5.77
C VAL A 262 -14.66 -1.69 -5.35
N SER A 263 -15.97 -1.88 -5.28
CA SER A 263 -16.90 -0.88 -4.75
C SER A 263 -16.61 -0.56 -3.28
N SER A 264 -17.04 0.62 -2.82
CA SER A 264 -16.86 1.03 -1.41
C SER A 264 -17.56 0.08 -0.42
N ALA A 265 -18.65 -0.56 -0.81
CA ALA A 265 -19.33 -1.55 0.02
C ALA A 265 -18.47 -2.81 0.21
N VAL A 266 -17.90 -3.34 -0.88
CA VAL A 266 -17.00 -4.51 -0.85
C VAL A 266 -15.70 -4.18 -0.12
N SER A 267 -15.12 -3.00 -0.38
CA SER A 267 -13.92 -2.53 0.33
C SER A 267 -14.15 -2.44 1.85
N GLY A 268 -15.32 -1.90 2.27
CA GLY A 268 -15.70 -1.85 3.67
C GLY A 268 -15.84 -3.25 4.30
N ALA A 269 -16.43 -4.21 3.59
CA ALA A 269 -16.55 -5.59 4.05
C ALA A 269 -15.17 -6.26 4.24
N ILE A 270 -14.22 -5.99 3.33
CA ILE A 270 -12.84 -6.47 3.46
C ILE A 270 -12.15 -5.84 4.69
N TYR A 271 -12.30 -4.53 4.89
CA TYR A 271 -11.73 -3.81 6.04
C TYR A 271 -12.22 -4.39 7.36
N ASP A 272 -13.54 -4.53 7.49
CA ASP A 272 -14.16 -5.03 8.71
C ASP A 272 -13.72 -6.47 9.00
N SER A 273 -13.65 -7.32 7.96
CA SER A 273 -13.19 -8.70 8.10
C SER A 273 -11.72 -8.77 8.52
N ALA A 274 -10.83 -8.01 7.87
CA ALA A 274 -9.42 -7.97 8.19
C ALA A 274 -9.18 -7.44 9.63
N THR A 275 -9.81 -6.31 9.99
CA THR A 275 -9.65 -5.70 11.31
C THR A 275 -10.25 -6.58 12.42
N ASN A 276 -11.44 -7.15 12.22
CA ASN A 276 -12.06 -8.05 13.20
C ASN A 276 -11.18 -9.28 13.43
N PHE A 277 -10.70 -9.90 12.37
CA PHE A 277 -9.77 -11.01 12.49
C PHE A 277 -8.48 -10.61 13.22
N PHE A 278 -7.86 -9.50 12.81
CA PHE A 278 -6.58 -9.06 13.37
C PHE A 278 -6.66 -8.72 14.87
N ASN A 279 -7.83 -8.34 15.38
CA ASN A 279 -8.06 -7.97 16.77
C ASN A 279 -8.86 -9.02 17.56
N SER A 280 -8.93 -10.27 17.10
CA SER A 280 -9.64 -11.38 17.75
C SER A 280 -8.81 -12.65 17.82
N ASP A 281 -9.34 -13.67 18.47
CA ASP A 281 -8.74 -15.01 18.56
C ASP A 281 -9.30 -15.97 17.50
N GLN A 282 -9.92 -15.46 16.43
CA GLN A 282 -10.43 -16.28 15.33
C GLN A 282 -9.31 -17.08 14.68
N SER A 283 -9.62 -18.32 14.30
CA SER A 283 -8.77 -19.12 13.44
C SER A 283 -8.73 -18.56 12.02
N ALA A 284 -7.70 -18.90 11.26
CA ALA A 284 -7.58 -18.47 9.86
C ALA A 284 -8.77 -18.91 9.00
N GLN A 285 -9.31 -20.11 9.25
CA GLN A 285 -10.51 -20.60 8.56
C GLN A 285 -11.74 -19.73 8.88
N GLU A 286 -11.97 -19.40 10.16
CA GLU A 286 -13.09 -18.52 10.54
C GLU A 286 -12.94 -17.12 9.93
N GLY A 287 -11.72 -16.59 9.85
CA GLY A 287 -11.43 -15.31 9.17
C GLY A 287 -11.75 -15.36 7.67
N ALA A 288 -11.34 -16.43 7.00
CA ALA A 288 -11.63 -16.67 5.59
C ALA A 288 -13.14 -16.80 5.33
N ASP A 289 -13.83 -17.63 6.11
CA ASP A 289 -15.29 -17.85 5.99
C ASP A 289 -16.06 -16.52 6.20
N GLN A 290 -15.64 -15.72 7.19
CA GLN A 290 -16.24 -14.41 7.45
C GLN A 290 -16.03 -13.45 6.30
N LEU A 291 -14.81 -13.40 5.72
CA LEU A 291 -14.52 -12.55 4.57
C LEU A 291 -15.39 -12.91 3.37
N VAL A 292 -15.49 -14.20 3.03
CA VAL A 292 -16.34 -14.69 1.92
C VAL A 292 -17.79 -14.28 2.13
N ALA A 293 -18.34 -14.50 3.33
CA ALA A 293 -19.71 -14.14 3.67
C ALA A 293 -19.95 -12.62 3.56
N ALA A 294 -19.02 -11.80 4.10
CA ALA A 294 -19.14 -10.36 4.11
C ALA A 294 -19.04 -9.76 2.68
N VAL A 295 -18.08 -10.23 1.88
CA VAL A 295 -17.93 -9.79 0.49
C VAL A 295 -19.11 -10.20 -0.36
N SER A 296 -19.59 -11.45 -0.23
CA SER A 296 -20.78 -11.93 -0.94
C SER A 296 -22.03 -11.11 -0.62
N ALA A 297 -22.17 -10.64 0.62
CA ALA A 297 -23.30 -9.81 1.04
C ALA A 297 -23.19 -8.35 0.54
N ALA A 298 -21.99 -7.89 0.24
CA ALA A 298 -21.69 -6.51 -0.20
C ALA A 298 -21.68 -6.33 -1.73
N MET A 299 -21.70 -7.44 -2.51
CA MET A 299 -21.75 -7.44 -3.98
C MET A 299 -23.17 -7.16 -4.50
#